data_98deee53658acd55d6c21b02d94d3cbd
#
_entry.id   98deee53658acd55d6c21b02d94d3cbd
#
_cell.length_a   1.000
_cell.length_b   1.000
_cell.length_c   1.000
_cell.angle_alpha   90.00
_cell.angle_beta   90.00
_cell.angle_gamma   90.00
#
_symmetry.space_group_name_H-M   'P 1'
#
loop_
_entity.id
_entity.type
_entity.pdbx_description
1 polymer ?
#
loop_
_entity_poly.entity_id
_entity_poly.type
_entity_poly.pdbx_seq_one_letter_code
_entity_poly.pdbx_strand_id
1 'polypeptide(L)'
;IGRTLYGRKRYEEFGAFLTWLADTIQQNEIDALLVAGDIFDTSAPSNRAQELYYRFLCRVAASCCRHVVVVAGNHDSPSFLNAPKELLKALDVHVVGSSTESPEDEVLVLRNDQDTPELIVCAVPYLRDRDIRVAEAGESVEDKERKLIDGIRTHYATVAALAEQKREELGANIPIVGTGHLFTAGGQTVDGDGVRELYVGSLA
;
A
#
# COMPACT_ATOMS: atom_id res chain seq x y z
N ILE A 1 11.54 1.53 5.64
CA ILE A 1 12.61 2.50 5.96
C ILE A 1 12.85 2.49 7.47
N GLY A 2 14.12 2.66 7.94
CA GLY A 2 14.43 2.77 9.36
C GLY A 2 14.88 1.49 10.04
N ARG A 3 14.89 0.35 9.34
CA ARG A 3 15.29 -0.94 9.89
C ARG A 3 16.73 -0.96 10.37
N THR A 4 16.94 -1.62 11.52
CA THR A 4 18.25 -1.89 12.09
C THR A 4 18.58 -3.38 11.87
N LEU A 5 19.72 -3.69 11.26
CA LEU A 5 20.21 -5.06 11.10
C LEU A 5 21.54 -5.21 11.84
N TYR A 6 21.67 -6.27 12.66
CA TYR A 6 22.87 -6.55 13.45
C TYR A 6 23.37 -5.33 14.25
N GLY A 7 22.45 -4.56 14.85
CA GLY A 7 22.77 -3.37 15.63
C GLY A 7 23.17 -2.12 14.81
N ARG A 8 23.17 -2.20 13.47
CA ARG A 8 23.53 -1.08 12.59
C ARG A 8 22.28 -0.51 11.90
N LYS A 9 22.15 0.81 11.98
CA LYS A 9 21.12 1.55 11.23
C LYS A 9 21.50 1.61 9.75
N ARG A 10 20.55 1.34 8.85
CA ARG A 10 20.75 1.20 7.41
C ARG A 10 20.27 2.42 6.60
N TYR A 11 20.38 3.62 7.17
CA TYR A 11 19.85 4.84 6.50
C TYR A 11 20.57 5.16 5.19
N GLU A 12 21.87 4.85 5.09
CA GLU A 12 22.64 5.12 3.87
C GLU A 12 22.18 4.21 2.74
N GLU A 13 21.97 2.94 3.03
CA GLU A 13 21.46 1.97 2.06
C GLU A 13 20.03 2.29 1.63
N PHE A 14 19.15 2.68 2.57
CA PHE A 14 17.82 3.15 2.22
C PHE A 14 17.88 4.41 1.36
N GLY A 15 18.75 5.36 1.69
CA GLY A 15 18.95 6.57 0.88
C GLY A 15 19.44 6.26 -0.54
N ALA A 16 20.40 5.34 -0.66
CA ALA A 16 20.90 4.88 -1.95
C ALA A 16 19.81 4.18 -2.78
N PHE A 17 19.03 3.29 -2.15
CA PHE A 17 17.91 2.61 -2.78
C PHE A 17 16.84 3.59 -3.28
N LEU A 18 16.41 4.53 -2.44
CA LEU A 18 15.40 5.53 -2.82
C LEU A 18 15.90 6.47 -3.93
N THR A 19 17.21 6.75 -3.95
CA THR A 19 17.82 7.51 -5.05
C THR A 19 17.78 6.71 -6.34
N TRP A 20 18.23 5.46 -6.31
CA TRP A 20 18.17 4.54 -7.45
C TRP A 20 16.74 4.38 -7.98
N LEU A 21 15.76 4.20 -7.08
CA LEU A 21 14.35 4.04 -7.46
C LEU A 21 13.81 5.29 -8.18
N ALA A 22 14.11 6.49 -7.65
CA ALA A 22 13.70 7.74 -8.30
C ALA A 22 14.36 7.93 -9.68
N ASP A 23 15.64 7.55 -9.83
CA ASP A 23 16.34 7.56 -11.11
C ASP A 23 15.73 6.53 -12.10
N THR A 24 15.37 5.34 -11.60
CA THR A 24 14.72 4.29 -12.39
C THR A 24 13.34 4.74 -12.89
N ILE A 25 12.55 5.40 -12.05
CA ILE A 25 11.26 5.99 -12.42
C ILE A 25 11.45 6.98 -13.57
N GLN A 26 12.40 7.89 -13.44
CA GLN A 26 12.67 8.90 -14.48
C GLN A 26 13.20 8.27 -15.79
N GLN A 27 14.12 7.30 -15.69
CA GLN A 27 14.75 6.67 -16.86
C GLN A 27 13.78 5.80 -17.66
N ASN A 28 12.79 5.21 -17.00
CA ASN A 28 11.80 4.34 -17.65
C ASN A 28 10.46 5.05 -17.88
N GLU A 29 10.40 6.36 -17.67
CA GLU A 29 9.20 7.19 -17.89
C GLU A 29 7.96 6.60 -17.20
N ILE A 30 8.10 6.22 -15.92
CA ILE A 30 7.02 5.60 -15.13
C ILE A 30 5.98 6.65 -14.75
N ASP A 31 4.74 6.44 -15.14
CA ASP A 31 3.61 7.34 -14.88
C ASP A 31 3.04 7.24 -13.47
N ALA A 32 3.04 6.03 -12.89
CA ALA A 32 2.46 5.79 -11.57
C ALA A 32 3.34 4.88 -10.72
N LEU A 33 3.58 5.26 -9.47
CA LEU A 33 4.27 4.46 -8.46
C LEU A 33 3.27 3.93 -7.43
N LEU A 34 3.22 2.62 -7.24
CA LEU A 34 2.42 1.97 -6.21
C LEU A 34 3.33 1.44 -5.09
N VAL A 35 3.11 1.88 -3.87
CA VAL A 35 3.86 1.46 -2.66
C VAL A 35 2.93 0.62 -1.79
N ALA A 36 3.18 -0.69 -1.77
CA ALA A 36 2.30 -1.70 -1.18
C ALA A 36 2.64 -2.05 0.27
N GLY A 37 2.74 -1.06 1.13
CA GLY A 37 2.87 -1.21 2.58
C GLY A 37 4.29 -1.30 3.12
N ASP A 38 4.38 -1.34 4.45
CA ASP A 38 5.62 -1.39 5.24
C ASP A 38 6.66 -0.32 4.86
N ILE A 39 6.16 0.91 4.70
CA ILE A 39 6.98 2.09 4.42
C ILE A 39 8.04 2.26 5.50
N PHE A 40 7.63 2.10 6.74
CA PHE A 40 8.48 2.18 7.91
C PHE A 40 8.59 0.83 8.64
N ASP A 41 9.75 0.57 9.24
CA ASP A 41 10.00 -0.65 10.04
C ASP A 41 9.20 -0.67 11.35
N THR A 42 8.73 0.49 11.82
CA THR A 42 7.96 0.64 13.05
C THR A 42 6.90 1.73 12.92
N SER A 43 5.84 1.63 13.74
CA SER A 43 4.75 2.62 13.79
C SER A 43 5.18 4.02 14.29
N ALA A 44 6.37 4.15 14.88
CA ALA A 44 6.95 5.42 15.31
C ALA A 44 8.31 5.66 14.60
N PRO A 45 8.29 6.06 13.32
CA PRO A 45 9.51 6.24 12.55
C PRO A 45 10.34 7.40 13.09
N SER A 46 11.68 7.23 13.07
CA SER A 46 12.60 8.30 13.46
C SER A 46 12.53 9.48 12.48
N ASN A 47 12.91 10.68 12.94
CA ASN A 47 12.95 11.88 12.09
C ASN A 47 13.76 11.64 10.80
N ARG A 48 14.86 10.86 10.88
CA ARG A 48 15.68 10.55 9.70
C ARG A 48 14.96 9.60 8.72
N ALA A 49 14.18 8.65 9.22
CA ALA A 49 13.36 7.80 8.37
C ALA A 49 12.26 8.61 7.67
N GLN A 50 11.63 9.53 8.40
CA GLN A 50 10.63 10.44 7.86
C GLN A 50 11.23 11.37 6.80
N GLU A 51 12.42 11.94 7.05
CA GLU A 51 13.14 12.79 6.09
C GLU A 51 13.40 12.04 4.78
N LEU A 52 13.90 10.79 4.84
CA LEU A 52 14.13 9.96 3.65
C LEU A 52 12.85 9.73 2.85
N TYR A 53 11.75 9.43 3.53
CA TYR A 53 10.45 9.19 2.91
C TYR A 53 9.93 10.44 2.20
N TYR A 54 9.84 11.57 2.90
CA TYR A 54 9.29 12.79 2.31
C TYR A 54 10.18 13.37 1.21
N ARG A 55 11.52 13.31 1.35
CA ARG A 55 12.43 13.72 0.28
C ARG A 55 12.26 12.85 -0.97
N PHE A 56 12.06 11.56 -0.79
CA PHE A 56 11.78 10.65 -1.90
C PHE A 56 10.46 11.01 -2.58
N LEU A 57 9.38 11.20 -1.84
CA LEU A 57 8.08 11.60 -2.41
C LEU A 57 8.17 12.92 -3.17
N CYS A 58 8.81 13.95 -2.60
CA CYS A 58 9.02 15.22 -3.28
C CYS A 58 9.82 15.06 -4.58
N ARG A 59 10.83 14.18 -4.58
CA ARG A 59 11.63 13.91 -5.78
C ARG A 59 10.84 13.21 -6.86
N VAL A 60 10.03 12.22 -6.50
CA VAL A 60 9.15 11.51 -7.44
C VAL A 60 8.08 12.43 -8.00
N ALA A 61 7.42 13.22 -7.14
CA ALA A 61 6.41 14.19 -7.55
C ALA A 61 6.96 15.30 -8.49
N ALA A 62 8.27 15.57 -8.45
CA ALA A 62 8.93 16.53 -9.35
C ALA A 62 9.49 15.85 -10.63
N SER A 63 9.24 14.56 -10.84
CA SER A 63 9.71 13.79 -12.00
C SER A 63 8.60 13.65 -13.06
N CYS A 64 8.77 12.71 -13.99
CA CYS A 64 7.73 12.32 -14.96
C CYS A 64 6.58 11.50 -14.32
N CYS A 65 6.75 11.03 -13.08
CA CYS A 65 5.75 10.23 -12.39
C CYS A 65 4.58 11.11 -11.92
N ARG A 66 3.45 10.96 -12.57
CA ARG A 66 2.27 11.79 -12.33
C ARG A 66 1.52 11.42 -11.05
N HIS A 67 1.62 10.16 -10.63
CA HIS A 67 0.84 9.66 -9.50
C HIS A 67 1.70 8.77 -8.59
N VAL A 68 1.54 8.96 -7.30
CA VAL A 68 2.07 8.06 -6.28
C VAL A 68 0.92 7.58 -5.41
N VAL A 69 0.75 6.26 -5.29
CA VAL A 69 -0.24 5.65 -4.40
C VAL A 69 0.51 4.89 -3.30
N VAL A 70 0.24 5.24 -2.06
CA VAL A 70 0.85 4.62 -0.88
C VAL A 70 -0.23 3.97 -0.03
N VAL A 71 -0.17 2.67 0.16
CA VAL A 71 -1.00 1.96 1.13
C VAL A 71 -0.19 1.57 2.34
N ALA A 72 -0.80 1.57 3.52
CA ALA A 72 -0.10 1.16 4.75
C ALA A 72 0.08 -0.35 4.84
N GLY A 73 1.22 -0.79 5.39
CA GLY A 73 1.45 -2.15 5.85
C GLY A 73 1.12 -2.33 7.34
N ASN A 74 1.42 -3.52 7.86
CA ASN A 74 1.14 -3.85 9.27
C ASN A 74 2.09 -3.15 10.25
N HIS A 75 3.30 -2.78 9.82
CA HIS A 75 4.25 -2.02 10.62
C HIS A 75 3.95 -0.52 10.66
N ASP A 76 3.22 0.01 9.68
CA ASP A 76 2.94 1.42 9.56
C ASP A 76 1.89 1.91 10.58
N SER A 77 2.01 3.16 10.98
CA SER A 77 0.98 3.86 11.75
C SER A 77 -0.01 4.55 10.81
N PRO A 78 -1.30 4.16 10.80
CA PRO A 78 -2.31 4.84 10.00
C PRO A 78 -2.41 6.33 10.28
N SER A 79 -2.41 6.70 11.56
CA SER A 79 -2.50 8.11 11.97
C SER A 79 -1.28 8.91 11.49
N PHE A 80 -0.09 8.32 11.50
CA PHE A 80 1.11 8.97 10.99
C PHE A 80 1.05 9.17 9.47
N LEU A 81 0.68 8.13 8.72
CA LEU A 81 0.61 8.21 7.25
C LEU A 81 -0.53 9.12 6.78
N ASN A 82 -1.67 9.08 7.45
CA ASN A 82 -2.84 9.89 7.08
C ASN A 82 -2.70 11.35 7.49
N ALA A 83 -1.88 11.71 8.50
CA ALA A 83 -1.75 13.08 8.97
C ALA A 83 -1.43 14.10 7.85
N PRO A 84 -0.48 13.85 6.93
CA PRO A 84 -0.15 14.77 5.85
C PRO A 84 -0.94 14.50 4.54
N LYS A 85 -1.95 13.61 4.52
CA LYS A 85 -2.57 13.15 3.26
C LYS A 85 -3.10 14.26 2.39
N GLU A 86 -3.72 15.29 2.97
CA GLU A 86 -4.27 16.42 2.22
C GLU A 86 -3.16 17.29 1.59
N LEU A 87 -2.02 17.43 2.28
CA LEU A 87 -0.85 18.10 1.72
C LEU A 87 -0.20 17.28 0.61
N LEU A 88 -0.09 15.97 0.81
CA LEU A 88 0.50 15.05 -0.17
C LEU A 88 -0.36 14.94 -1.42
N LYS A 89 -1.68 15.01 -1.28
CA LYS A 89 -2.63 15.02 -2.41
C LYS A 89 -2.40 16.20 -3.37
N ALA A 90 -1.95 17.35 -2.86
CA ALA A 90 -1.57 18.48 -3.70
C ALA A 90 -0.31 18.22 -4.56
N LEU A 91 0.41 17.13 -4.30
CA LEU A 91 1.55 16.63 -5.06
C LEU A 91 1.21 15.35 -5.84
N ASP A 92 -0.07 15.05 -6.06
CA ASP A 92 -0.56 13.79 -6.64
C ASP A 92 -0.06 12.52 -5.93
N VAL A 93 0.19 12.64 -4.62
CA VAL A 93 0.51 11.51 -3.74
C VAL A 93 -0.72 11.14 -2.91
N HIS A 94 -1.32 10.00 -3.24
CA HIS A 94 -2.50 9.45 -2.58
C HIS A 94 -2.08 8.51 -1.47
N VAL A 95 -2.56 8.71 -0.26
CA VAL A 95 -2.21 7.87 0.90
C VAL A 95 -3.47 7.23 1.48
N VAL A 96 -3.45 5.90 1.59
CA VAL A 96 -4.47 5.10 2.26
C VAL A 96 -3.83 4.36 3.44
N GLY A 97 -3.88 5.01 4.61
CA GLY A 97 -3.22 4.51 5.83
C GLY A 97 -4.03 3.50 6.64
N SER A 98 -5.33 3.39 6.37
CA SER A 98 -6.24 2.43 7.00
C SER A 98 -7.46 2.22 6.13
N SER A 99 -8.11 1.08 6.27
CA SER A 99 -9.48 0.91 5.79
C SER A 99 -10.39 1.97 6.39
N THR A 100 -11.35 2.44 5.61
CA THR A 100 -12.35 3.44 6.01
C THR A 100 -13.73 2.80 6.08
N GLU A 101 -14.71 3.52 6.66
CA GLU A 101 -16.12 3.09 6.64
C GLU A 101 -16.70 3.13 5.22
N SER A 102 -16.06 3.87 4.32
CA SER A 102 -16.42 4.02 2.91
C SER A 102 -15.39 3.37 2.02
N PRO A 103 -15.57 2.10 1.60
CA PRO A 103 -14.62 1.41 0.73
C PRO A 103 -14.37 2.11 -0.62
N GLU A 104 -15.25 3.04 -1.00
CA GLU A 104 -15.10 3.91 -2.18
C GLU A 104 -13.84 4.78 -2.10
N ASP A 105 -13.38 5.13 -0.89
CA ASP A 105 -12.16 5.92 -0.67
C ASP A 105 -10.88 5.16 -1.06
N GLU A 106 -10.99 3.82 -1.19
CA GLU A 106 -9.91 2.94 -1.61
C GLU A 106 -9.88 2.74 -3.14
N VAL A 107 -10.88 3.29 -3.87
CA VAL A 107 -10.95 3.22 -5.33
C VAL A 107 -10.50 4.54 -5.93
N LEU A 108 -9.26 4.58 -6.39
CA LEU A 108 -8.62 5.79 -6.93
C LEU A 108 -8.67 5.76 -8.45
N VAL A 109 -9.24 6.82 -9.06
CA VAL A 109 -9.19 7.02 -10.52
C VAL A 109 -8.03 7.96 -10.82
N LEU A 110 -6.98 7.43 -11.43
CA LEU A 110 -5.82 8.20 -11.86
C LEU A 110 -6.06 8.73 -13.26
N ARG A 111 -5.74 10.01 -13.48
CA ARG A 111 -6.05 10.75 -14.71
C ARG A 111 -4.77 11.32 -15.31
N ASN A 112 -4.74 11.47 -16.63
CA ASN A 112 -3.65 12.17 -17.30
C ASN A 112 -3.80 13.71 -17.18
N ASP A 113 -2.85 14.43 -17.77
CA ASP A 113 -2.80 15.90 -17.77
C ASP A 113 -4.02 16.57 -18.48
N GLN A 114 -4.79 15.79 -19.24
CA GLN A 114 -6.02 16.24 -19.90
C GLN A 114 -7.28 15.85 -19.11
N ASP A 115 -7.13 15.45 -17.86
CA ASP A 115 -8.19 14.96 -16.98
C ASP A 115 -8.92 13.70 -17.51
N THR A 116 -8.25 12.94 -18.38
CA THR A 116 -8.78 11.68 -18.91
C THR A 116 -8.39 10.51 -17.98
N PRO A 117 -9.34 9.67 -17.54
CA PRO A 117 -9.04 8.51 -16.71
C PRO A 117 -8.18 7.50 -17.46
N GLU A 118 -7.08 7.04 -16.84
CA GLU A 118 -6.14 6.08 -17.43
C GLU A 118 -5.95 4.80 -16.61
N LEU A 119 -6.16 4.88 -15.30
CA LEU A 119 -5.97 3.74 -14.39
C LEU A 119 -6.92 3.85 -13.20
N ILE A 120 -7.50 2.74 -12.80
CA ILE A 120 -8.20 2.61 -11.52
C ILE A 120 -7.34 1.76 -10.59
N VAL A 121 -7.07 2.27 -9.39
CA VAL A 121 -6.29 1.57 -8.37
C VAL A 121 -7.19 1.24 -7.19
N CYS A 122 -7.34 -0.05 -6.88
CA CYS A 122 -7.89 -0.51 -5.61
C CYS A 122 -6.77 -0.43 -4.57
N ALA A 123 -6.71 0.66 -3.83
CA ALA A 123 -5.64 0.98 -2.89
C ALA A 123 -5.95 0.42 -1.50
N VAL A 124 -5.99 -0.91 -1.36
CA VAL A 124 -6.34 -1.59 -0.11
C VAL A 124 -5.14 -1.63 0.82
N PRO A 125 -5.21 -1.02 2.01
CA PRO A 125 -4.14 -1.06 3.02
C PRO A 125 -4.13 -2.40 3.77
N TYR A 126 -3.18 -2.58 4.69
CA TYR A 126 -3.24 -3.69 5.64
C TYR A 126 -4.54 -3.64 6.46
N LEU A 127 -5.36 -4.68 6.32
CA LEU A 127 -6.64 -4.81 7.01
C LEU A 127 -6.41 -5.38 8.42
N ARG A 128 -6.66 -4.56 9.44
CA ARG A 128 -6.58 -4.99 10.83
C ARG A 128 -7.83 -5.77 11.21
N ASP A 129 -7.67 -6.70 12.12
CA ASP A 129 -8.76 -7.52 12.67
C ASP A 129 -10.02 -6.70 13.01
N ARG A 130 -9.83 -5.59 13.70
CA ARG A 130 -10.93 -4.67 14.10
C ARG A 130 -11.62 -3.94 12.95
N ASP A 131 -10.96 -3.85 11.79
CA ASP A 131 -11.46 -3.12 10.62
C ASP A 131 -12.40 -3.98 9.79
N ILE A 132 -12.28 -5.32 9.89
CA ILE A 132 -12.95 -6.29 9.01
C ILE A 132 -13.82 -7.32 9.71
N ARG A 133 -13.83 -7.36 11.06
CA ARG A 133 -14.73 -8.22 11.81
C ARG A 133 -15.20 -7.59 13.12
N VAL A 134 -16.36 -8.03 13.57
CA VAL A 134 -16.88 -7.70 14.90
C VAL A 134 -16.51 -8.86 15.84
N ALA A 135 -15.85 -8.54 16.96
CA ALA A 135 -15.52 -9.51 18.00
C ALA A 135 -16.77 -9.86 18.81
N GLU A 136 -17.00 -11.15 19.08
CA GLU A 136 -18.08 -11.64 19.91
C GLU A 136 -17.51 -12.33 21.15
N ALA A 137 -18.22 -12.20 22.28
CA ALA A 137 -17.79 -12.87 23.52
C ALA A 137 -17.93 -14.38 23.40
N GLY A 138 -16.87 -15.13 23.74
CA GLY A 138 -16.87 -16.59 23.71
C GLY A 138 -16.51 -17.22 22.37
N GLU A 139 -16.03 -16.45 21.40
CA GLU A 139 -15.53 -16.98 20.12
C GLU A 139 -14.37 -17.97 20.32
N SER A 140 -14.39 -19.08 19.58
CA SER A 140 -13.25 -19.98 19.46
C SER A 140 -12.13 -19.35 18.60
N VAL A 141 -10.94 -19.95 18.61
CA VAL A 141 -9.83 -19.51 17.76
C VAL A 141 -10.19 -19.72 16.29
N GLU A 142 -10.79 -20.85 15.98
CA GLU A 142 -11.24 -21.23 14.64
C GLU A 142 -12.30 -20.27 14.09
N ASP A 143 -13.23 -19.81 14.96
CA ASP A 143 -14.23 -18.80 14.57
C ASP A 143 -13.58 -17.45 14.23
N LYS A 144 -12.59 -17.06 15.01
CA LYS A 144 -11.84 -15.82 14.76
C LYS A 144 -11.11 -15.87 13.42
N GLU A 145 -10.40 -16.97 13.15
CA GLU A 145 -9.67 -17.15 11.90
C GLU A 145 -10.63 -17.16 10.70
N ARG A 146 -11.74 -17.90 10.78
CA ARG A 146 -12.75 -17.92 9.73
C ARG A 146 -13.30 -16.51 9.46
N LYS A 147 -13.72 -15.79 10.51
CA LYS A 147 -14.27 -14.44 10.37
C LYS A 147 -13.23 -13.46 9.81
N LEU A 148 -11.95 -13.62 10.15
CA LEU A 148 -10.86 -12.79 9.60
C LEU A 148 -10.71 -13.04 8.09
N ILE A 149 -10.63 -14.29 7.67
CA ILE A 149 -10.53 -14.67 6.26
C ILE A 149 -11.73 -14.17 5.46
N ASP A 150 -12.94 -14.39 5.98
CA ASP A 150 -14.18 -13.97 5.33
C ASP A 150 -14.28 -12.43 5.27
N GLY A 151 -13.84 -11.73 6.31
CA GLY A 151 -13.76 -10.27 6.34
C GLY A 151 -12.81 -9.74 5.27
N ILE A 152 -11.60 -10.29 5.17
CA ILE A 152 -10.64 -9.95 4.12
C ILE A 152 -11.26 -10.16 2.73
N ARG A 153 -11.79 -11.34 2.47
CA ARG A 153 -12.41 -11.67 1.17
C ARG A 153 -13.56 -10.71 0.82
N THR A 154 -14.42 -10.43 1.79
CA THR A 154 -15.56 -9.53 1.61
C THR A 154 -15.09 -8.12 1.29
N HIS A 155 -14.09 -7.61 2.01
CA HIS A 155 -13.55 -6.27 1.79
C HIS A 155 -12.96 -6.13 0.37
N TYR A 156 -12.08 -7.06 -0.04
CA TYR A 156 -11.51 -7.05 -1.39
C TYR A 156 -12.57 -7.20 -2.49
N ALA A 157 -13.58 -8.06 -2.28
CA ALA A 157 -14.68 -8.21 -3.23
C ALA A 157 -15.51 -6.92 -3.36
N THR A 158 -15.75 -6.23 -2.24
CA THR A 158 -16.47 -4.95 -2.23
C THR A 158 -15.69 -3.88 -2.98
N VAL A 159 -14.41 -3.69 -2.69
CA VAL A 159 -13.56 -2.70 -3.37
C VAL A 159 -13.44 -3.01 -4.86
N ALA A 160 -13.29 -4.29 -5.23
CA ALA A 160 -13.24 -4.70 -6.63
C ALA A 160 -14.55 -4.41 -7.38
N ALA A 161 -15.71 -4.69 -6.75
CA ALA A 161 -17.01 -4.38 -7.34
C ALA A 161 -17.22 -2.88 -7.54
N LEU A 162 -16.80 -2.05 -6.58
CA LEU A 162 -16.83 -0.59 -6.70
C LEU A 162 -15.92 -0.08 -7.82
N ALA A 163 -14.74 -0.67 -7.98
CA ALA A 163 -13.83 -0.32 -9.08
C ALA A 163 -14.42 -0.68 -10.46
N GLU A 164 -15.08 -1.84 -10.58
CA GLU A 164 -15.79 -2.22 -11.79
C GLU A 164 -16.96 -1.28 -12.10
N GLN A 165 -17.79 -0.97 -11.09
CA GLN A 165 -18.85 0.01 -11.25
C GLN A 165 -18.29 1.36 -11.72
N LYS A 166 -17.17 1.80 -11.12
CA LYS A 166 -16.53 3.07 -11.49
C LYS A 166 -16.03 3.05 -12.94
N ARG A 167 -15.46 1.92 -13.38
CA ARG A 167 -15.05 1.73 -14.78
C ARG A 167 -16.22 1.81 -15.74
N GLU A 168 -17.36 1.20 -15.41
CA GLU A 168 -18.58 1.26 -16.22
C GLU A 168 -19.12 2.69 -16.31
N GLU A 169 -19.16 3.43 -15.18
CA GLU A 169 -19.59 4.85 -15.14
C GLU A 169 -18.73 5.74 -16.04
N LEU A 170 -17.42 5.47 -16.11
CA LEU A 170 -16.50 6.22 -16.95
C LEU A 170 -16.60 5.88 -18.43
N GLY A 171 -17.28 4.79 -18.78
CA GLY A 171 -17.57 4.39 -20.16
C GLY A 171 -16.34 4.02 -20.99
N ALA A 172 -15.22 3.67 -20.35
CA ALA A 172 -13.94 3.40 -20.99
C ALA A 172 -13.36 2.06 -20.54
N ASN A 173 -12.56 1.43 -21.39
CA ASN A 173 -11.83 0.21 -21.04
C ASN A 173 -10.54 0.55 -20.27
N ILE A 174 -10.71 1.02 -19.02
CA ILE A 174 -9.63 1.44 -18.15
C ILE A 174 -9.12 0.21 -17.39
N PRO A 175 -7.81 -0.03 -17.30
CA PRO A 175 -7.26 -1.11 -16.49
C PRO A 175 -7.54 -0.86 -14.99
N ILE A 176 -7.76 -1.96 -14.26
CA ILE A 176 -7.89 -1.95 -12.80
C ILE A 176 -6.69 -2.69 -12.23
N VAL A 177 -6.02 -2.08 -11.27
CA VAL A 177 -4.90 -2.67 -10.53
C VAL A 177 -5.26 -2.74 -9.06
N GLY A 178 -5.23 -3.94 -8.48
CA GLY A 178 -5.39 -4.13 -7.04
C GLY A 178 -4.05 -4.11 -6.32
N THR A 179 -4.00 -3.41 -5.20
CA THR A 179 -2.89 -3.48 -4.25
C THR A 179 -3.36 -4.09 -2.93
N GLY A 180 -2.42 -4.53 -2.11
CA GLY A 180 -2.72 -5.00 -0.77
C GLY A 180 -1.45 -5.34 -0.01
N HIS A 181 -1.59 -5.42 1.31
CA HIS A 181 -0.54 -5.86 2.20
C HIS A 181 -1.11 -6.96 3.10
N LEU A 182 -0.94 -8.22 2.71
CA LEU A 182 -1.55 -9.37 3.37
C LEU A 182 -0.68 -10.62 3.22
N PHE A 183 -0.91 -11.61 4.08
CA PHE A 183 -0.32 -12.93 3.94
C PHE A 183 -1.11 -13.73 2.92
N THR A 184 -0.43 -14.27 1.91
CA THR A 184 -1.04 -15.12 0.88
C THR A 184 -0.43 -16.50 0.93
N ALA A 185 -1.27 -17.54 0.79
CA ALA A 185 -0.83 -18.92 0.61
C ALA A 185 -0.76 -19.26 -0.89
N GLY A 186 0.11 -20.20 -1.27
CA GLY A 186 0.22 -20.70 -2.65
C GLY A 186 1.12 -19.88 -3.57
N GLY A 187 1.86 -18.90 -3.04
CA GLY A 187 2.92 -18.22 -3.79
C GLY A 187 4.09 -19.18 -4.07
N GLN A 188 4.70 -19.06 -5.25
CA GLN A 188 5.98 -19.73 -5.52
C GLN A 188 7.12 -18.85 -5.01
N THR A 189 7.99 -19.44 -4.18
CA THR A 189 9.27 -18.83 -3.80
C THR A 189 10.34 -19.33 -4.77
N VAL A 190 11.18 -18.43 -5.25
CA VAL A 190 12.38 -18.80 -6.02
C VAL A 190 13.51 -18.97 -5.01
N ASP A 191 13.98 -20.20 -4.84
CA ASP A 191 15.17 -20.49 -4.03
C ASP A 191 16.39 -19.84 -4.66
N GLY A 192 17.10 -19.00 -3.90
CA GLY A 192 18.48 -18.60 -4.24
C GLY A 192 18.89 -17.16 -4.07
N ASP A 193 18.00 -16.17 -3.99
CA ASP A 193 18.36 -14.75 -3.93
C ASP A 193 18.01 -14.05 -2.60
N GLY A 194 18.48 -14.62 -1.48
CA GLY A 194 18.42 -13.91 -0.20
C GLY A 194 17.00 -13.67 0.35
N VAL A 195 16.01 -14.24 -0.26
CA VAL A 195 14.62 -14.23 0.23
C VAL A 195 14.54 -15.31 1.32
N ARG A 196 14.50 -14.88 2.58
CA ARG A 196 14.07 -15.80 3.65
C ARG A 196 12.65 -16.21 3.33
N GLU A 197 12.40 -17.52 3.30
CA GLU A 197 11.02 -18.03 3.41
C GLU A 197 10.37 -17.33 4.59
N LEU A 198 9.45 -16.44 4.31
CA LEU A 198 8.53 -15.96 5.31
C LEU A 198 7.68 -17.19 5.65
N TYR A 199 7.88 -17.72 6.84
CA TYR A 199 7.07 -18.80 7.38
C TYR A 199 5.63 -18.28 7.46
N VAL A 200 4.88 -18.50 6.41
CA VAL A 200 3.45 -18.42 6.45
C VAL A 200 3.04 -19.66 7.21
N GLY A 201 2.71 -19.50 8.48
CA GLY A 201 2.15 -20.58 9.28
C GLY A 201 1.07 -21.23 8.44
N SER A 202 1.07 -22.56 8.40
CA SER A 202 0.07 -23.34 7.70
C SER A 202 -1.31 -22.98 8.28
N LEU A 203 -1.99 -22.05 7.64
CA LEU A 203 -3.43 -21.96 7.70
C LEU A 203 -3.93 -23.04 6.75
N ALA A 204 -3.96 -24.26 7.26
CA ALA A 204 -4.61 -25.41 6.62
C ALA A 204 -6.12 -25.18 6.57
#